data_8399dbc09a2607ff24b3c444729b9997
#
_entry.id   8399dbc09a2607ff24b3c444729b9997
#
_cell.length_a   1.000
_cell.length_b   1.000
_cell.length_c   1.000
_cell.angle_alpha   90.00
_cell.angle_beta   90.00
_cell.angle_gamma   90.00
#
_symmetry.space_group_name_H-M   'P 1'
#
loop_
_entity.id
_entity.type
_entity.pdbx_description
1 polymer ?
#
loop_
_entity_poly.entity_id
_entity_poly.type
_entity_poly.pdbx_seq_one_letter_code
_entity_poly.pdbx_strand_id
1 'polypeptide(L)'
;MSSHWLSNPDTPIELPLRAKNAYRVFLSFACAYFVSYAFRSINAVIAPELISDLHLSNTQLGFLSAAYFFGFGATQIPVGLGLDRFGPRLTEMTLMMFAIVGALIFSWADDFTSLVIGRVLIGVGVSACLMSAFSGFRYWFPIDRQGQLASGMLIFGTSGALVTSWPVHAVLPYLGWRGVFMGMAVLTCLAIIGLYVGLPVKTKASKSSALIDTKESGTTNFSWASYKPILTNAFFWRMFPIGAFCYGGFIAIQTLWLGPWLTSVMEYSSDSTSQILYWFNAVLLFAYVLNTFLLPQLSKRGITTLRYLTWMIAAALVFQACAFYLRSSWVWVWWFLFAIACASYVLAQSLVVTYFPKSFSGRVSTTYNLALFMGAFLVQWGIGYLVDIGINAGWSRASAFDLALGIYLVVQALGYIWFLISPKFFPSTSIAECQELEKD
;
A
#
# COMPACT_ATOMS: atom_id res chain seq x y z
N MET A 1 29.69 -24.66 36.40
CA MET A 1 28.71 -24.02 37.30
C MET A 1 27.55 -23.56 36.46
N SER A 2 26.47 -24.25 36.57
CA SER A 2 25.25 -24.17 35.80
C SER A 2 24.40 -22.99 36.30
N SER A 3 24.06 -22.06 35.42
CA SER A 3 23.02 -21.07 35.70
C SER A 3 21.71 -21.50 35.02
N HIS A 4 20.83 -22.06 35.82
CA HIS A 4 19.43 -22.29 35.52
C HIS A 4 18.75 -20.96 35.19
N TRP A 5 18.30 -20.80 33.96
CA TRP A 5 17.27 -19.84 33.62
C TRP A 5 15.92 -20.46 34.04
N LEU A 6 15.43 -19.98 35.17
CA LEU A 6 14.10 -20.29 35.64
C LEU A 6 13.08 -19.74 34.65
N SER A 7 12.49 -20.64 33.85
CA SER A 7 11.26 -20.35 33.13
C SER A 7 10.16 -20.15 34.18
N ASN A 8 9.54 -18.98 34.15
CA ASN A 8 8.37 -18.64 34.96
C ASN A 8 7.24 -19.62 34.59
N PRO A 9 6.73 -20.47 35.50
CA PRO A 9 5.71 -21.48 35.18
C PRO A 9 4.33 -20.92 34.89
N ASP A 10 4.10 -19.59 35.00
CA ASP A 10 2.79 -18.95 34.88
C ASP A 10 2.55 -18.25 33.52
N THR A 11 3.45 -18.40 32.57
CA THR A 11 3.12 -17.96 31.19
C THR A 11 2.26 -19.03 30.52
N PRO A 12 1.00 -18.72 30.16
CA PRO A 12 0.22 -19.66 29.36
C PRO A 12 0.92 -19.84 28.03
N ILE A 13 1.53 -21.00 27.82
CA ILE A 13 2.01 -21.43 26.51
C ILE A 13 0.74 -21.59 25.66
N GLU A 14 0.34 -20.55 24.93
CA GLU A 14 -0.67 -20.68 23.88
C GLU A 14 -0.07 -21.64 22.85
N LEU A 15 -0.58 -22.88 22.85
CA LEU A 15 -0.18 -23.90 21.88
C LEU A 15 -0.37 -23.33 20.46
N PRO A 16 0.62 -23.42 19.58
CA PRO A 16 0.50 -22.95 18.21
C PRO A 16 -0.73 -23.61 17.58
N LEU A 17 -1.53 -22.78 16.87
CA LEU A 17 -2.72 -23.27 16.19
C LEU A 17 -2.40 -24.55 15.41
N ARG A 18 -3.26 -25.57 15.51
CA ARG A 18 -3.17 -26.75 14.63
C ARG A 18 -3.07 -26.28 13.18
N ALA A 19 -2.24 -26.89 12.37
CA ALA A 19 -1.92 -26.45 11.00
C ALA A 19 -3.19 -26.06 10.19
N LYS A 20 -4.28 -26.84 10.30
CA LYS A 20 -5.56 -26.58 9.63
C LYS A 20 -6.19 -25.23 10.06
N ASN A 21 -6.07 -24.84 11.32
CA ASN A 21 -6.60 -23.56 11.81
C ASN A 21 -5.67 -22.40 11.43
N ALA A 22 -4.37 -22.63 11.37
CA ALA A 22 -3.39 -21.64 10.91
C ALA A 22 -3.65 -21.23 9.46
N TYR A 23 -3.89 -22.20 8.55
CA TYR A 23 -4.25 -21.89 7.16
C TYR A 23 -5.56 -21.12 7.05
N ARG A 24 -6.57 -21.45 7.85
CA ARG A 24 -7.84 -20.72 7.85
C ARG A 24 -7.67 -19.26 8.23
N VAL A 25 -6.92 -18.98 9.31
CA VAL A 25 -6.64 -17.62 9.76
C VAL A 25 -5.88 -16.85 8.71
N PHE A 26 -4.80 -17.41 8.16
CA PHE A 26 -4.03 -16.76 7.10
C PHE A 26 -4.89 -16.46 5.87
N LEU A 27 -5.61 -17.48 5.36
CA LEU A 27 -6.38 -17.33 4.13
C LEU A 27 -7.51 -16.32 4.27
N SER A 28 -8.16 -16.22 5.44
CA SER A 28 -9.21 -15.23 5.70
C SER A 28 -8.69 -13.80 5.55
N PHE A 29 -7.54 -13.48 6.16
CA PHE A 29 -6.91 -12.16 6.00
C PHE A 29 -6.36 -11.95 4.58
N ALA A 30 -5.79 -12.98 3.98
CA ALA A 30 -5.26 -12.91 2.63
C ALA A 30 -6.34 -12.61 1.59
N CYS A 31 -7.54 -13.22 1.70
CA CYS A 31 -8.67 -12.91 0.84
C CYS A 31 -9.15 -11.47 1.00
N ALA A 32 -9.23 -10.96 2.22
CA ALA A 32 -9.60 -9.56 2.46
C ALA A 32 -8.55 -8.58 1.88
N TYR A 33 -7.27 -8.89 2.02
CA TYR A 33 -6.21 -8.08 1.45
C TYR A 33 -6.14 -8.15 -0.08
N PHE A 34 -6.46 -9.31 -0.66
CA PHE A 34 -6.67 -9.47 -2.10
C PHE A 34 -7.74 -8.50 -2.61
N VAL A 35 -8.90 -8.44 -1.94
CA VAL A 35 -10.00 -7.52 -2.28
C VAL A 35 -9.54 -6.05 -2.17
N SER A 36 -8.76 -5.71 -1.14
CA SER A 36 -8.20 -4.37 -0.97
C SER A 36 -7.32 -3.95 -2.16
N TYR A 37 -6.44 -4.84 -2.64
CA TYR A 37 -5.60 -4.58 -3.81
C TYR A 37 -6.40 -4.54 -5.11
N ALA A 38 -7.41 -5.40 -5.24
CA ALA A 38 -8.30 -5.41 -6.38
C ALA A 38 -9.03 -4.06 -6.53
N PHE A 39 -9.63 -3.52 -5.45
CA PHE A 39 -10.23 -2.19 -5.47
C PHE A 39 -9.25 -1.06 -5.79
N ARG A 40 -8.00 -1.19 -5.36
CA ARG A 40 -6.96 -0.21 -5.63
C ARG A 40 -6.60 -0.15 -7.12
N SER A 41 -6.46 -1.29 -7.78
CA SER A 41 -5.89 -1.41 -9.13
C SER A 41 -6.91 -1.35 -10.25
N ILE A 42 -8.19 -1.57 -9.96
CA ILE A 42 -9.25 -1.71 -10.96
C ILE A 42 -9.42 -0.48 -11.86
N ASN A 43 -9.11 0.72 -11.32
CA ASN A 43 -9.28 1.99 -12.06
C ASN A 43 -8.44 2.06 -13.34
N ALA A 44 -7.26 1.46 -13.35
CA ALA A 44 -6.40 1.47 -14.53
C ALA A 44 -7.06 0.81 -15.76
N VAL A 45 -7.96 -0.15 -15.52
CA VAL A 45 -8.62 -0.92 -16.56
C VAL A 45 -9.96 -0.31 -16.96
N ILE A 46 -10.75 0.18 -16.00
CA ILE A 46 -12.08 0.76 -16.27
C ILE A 46 -12.04 2.23 -16.67
N ALA A 47 -10.87 2.90 -16.58
CA ALA A 47 -10.73 4.32 -16.87
C ALA A 47 -11.30 4.76 -18.24
N PRO A 48 -11.04 4.02 -19.34
CA PRO A 48 -11.59 4.40 -20.65
C PRO A 48 -13.12 4.42 -20.67
N GLU A 49 -13.77 3.43 -20.04
CA GLU A 49 -15.23 3.35 -19.99
C GLU A 49 -15.84 4.45 -19.11
N LEU A 50 -15.21 4.74 -17.94
CA LEU A 50 -15.66 5.83 -17.09
C LEU A 50 -15.56 7.19 -17.79
N ILE A 51 -14.49 7.42 -18.57
CA ILE A 51 -14.31 8.64 -19.35
C ILE A 51 -15.41 8.74 -20.42
N SER A 52 -15.69 7.65 -21.13
CA SER A 52 -16.69 7.65 -22.21
C SER A 52 -18.11 7.82 -21.70
N ASP A 53 -18.48 7.12 -20.61
CA ASP A 53 -19.85 7.10 -20.08
C ASP A 53 -20.22 8.40 -19.35
N LEU A 54 -19.29 8.95 -18.57
CA LEU A 54 -19.55 10.07 -17.67
C LEU A 54 -18.79 11.35 -18.07
N HIS A 55 -18.14 11.35 -19.25
CA HIS A 55 -17.38 12.48 -19.81
C HIS A 55 -16.39 13.09 -18.83
N LEU A 56 -15.69 12.23 -18.05
CA LEU A 56 -14.75 12.69 -17.04
C LEU A 56 -13.50 13.32 -17.65
N SER A 57 -13.07 14.44 -17.10
CA SER A 57 -11.75 15.01 -17.40
C SER A 57 -10.64 14.18 -16.75
N ASN A 58 -9.38 14.38 -17.19
CA ASN A 58 -8.24 13.71 -16.57
C ASN A 58 -8.06 14.13 -15.09
N THR A 59 -8.36 15.39 -14.77
CA THR A 59 -8.39 15.89 -13.38
C THR A 59 -9.40 15.13 -12.54
N GLN A 60 -10.62 14.96 -13.05
CA GLN A 60 -11.68 14.22 -12.36
C GLN A 60 -11.31 12.75 -12.20
N LEU A 61 -10.75 12.11 -13.21
CA LEU A 61 -10.32 10.72 -13.15
C LEU A 61 -9.18 10.53 -12.11
N GLY A 62 -8.20 11.43 -12.13
CA GLY A 62 -7.12 11.44 -11.15
C GLY A 62 -7.63 11.66 -9.73
N PHE A 63 -8.55 12.62 -9.52
CA PHE A 63 -9.17 12.88 -8.22
C PHE A 63 -10.02 11.70 -7.74
N LEU A 64 -10.81 11.09 -8.61
CA LEU A 64 -11.63 9.92 -8.31
C LEU A 64 -10.78 8.76 -7.77
N SER A 65 -9.65 8.50 -8.43
CA SER A 65 -8.72 7.47 -7.99
C SER A 65 -7.98 7.86 -6.72
N ALA A 66 -7.63 9.14 -6.57
CA ALA A 66 -6.99 9.69 -5.38
C ALA A 66 -7.91 9.65 -4.15
N ALA A 67 -9.23 9.83 -4.33
CA ALA A 67 -10.23 9.77 -3.26
C ALA A 67 -10.20 8.46 -2.47
N TYR A 68 -9.88 7.34 -3.13
CA TYR A 68 -9.62 6.07 -2.45
C TYR A 68 -8.47 6.18 -1.44
N PHE A 69 -7.35 6.79 -1.83
CA PHE A 69 -6.18 6.93 -0.96
C PHE A 69 -6.43 7.92 0.17
N PHE A 70 -7.25 8.95 -0.07
CA PHE A 70 -7.72 9.86 0.97
C PHE A 70 -8.51 9.12 2.03
N GLY A 71 -9.54 8.36 1.65
CA GLY A 71 -10.34 7.54 2.56
C GLY A 71 -9.49 6.53 3.33
N PHE A 72 -8.57 5.85 2.63
CA PHE A 72 -7.64 4.89 3.22
C PHE A 72 -6.69 5.54 4.24
N GLY A 73 -6.09 6.67 3.89
CA GLY A 73 -5.13 7.40 4.73
C GLY A 73 -5.79 8.00 5.97
N ALA A 74 -6.96 8.65 5.80
CA ALA A 74 -7.68 9.30 6.88
C ALA A 74 -8.11 8.33 8.00
N THR A 75 -8.31 7.07 7.66
CA THR A 75 -8.71 6.02 8.62
C THR A 75 -7.55 5.31 9.30
N GLN A 76 -6.29 5.56 8.97
CA GLN A 76 -5.16 4.83 9.56
C GLN A 76 -5.09 4.94 11.09
N ILE A 77 -5.34 6.12 11.63
CA ILE A 77 -5.36 6.34 13.08
C ILE A 77 -6.58 5.65 13.74
N PRO A 78 -7.82 5.86 13.28
CA PRO A 78 -8.99 5.11 13.76
C PRO A 78 -8.83 3.58 13.68
N VAL A 79 -8.19 3.06 12.63
CA VAL A 79 -7.89 1.62 12.49
C VAL A 79 -7.02 1.12 13.62
N GLY A 80 -5.92 1.85 13.95
CA GLY A 80 -5.05 1.49 15.06
C GLY A 80 -5.83 1.36 16.38
N LEU A 81 -6.62 2.39 16.71
CA LEU A 81 -7.45 2.41 17.92
C LEU A 81 -8.51 1.28 17.91
N GLY A 82 -9.11 1.02 16.76
CA GLY A 82 -10.07 -0.07 16.59
C GLY A 82 -9.44 -1.44 16.81
N LEU A 83 -8.23 -1.67 16.29
CA LEU A 83 -7.49 -2.91 16.47
C LEU A 83 -7.15 -3.17 17.94
N ASP A 84 -6.72 -2.13 18.65
CA ASP A 84 -6.38 -2.24 20.08
C ASP A 84 -7.62 -2.51 20.94
N ARG A 85 -8.73 -1.83 20.66
CA ARG A 85 -9.96 -1.91 21.47
C ARG A 85 -10.82 -3.13 21.13
N PHE A 86 -11.06 -3.39 19.86
CA PHE A 86 -12.02 -4.40 19.38
C PHE A 86 -11.33 -5.64 18.80
N GLY A 87 -10.04 -5.54 18.53
CA GLY A 87 -9.23 -6.60 17.91
C GLY A 87 -9.41 -6.69 16.38
N PRO A 88 -8.57 -7.52 15.72
CA PRO A 88 -8.48 -7.54 14.26
C PRO A 88 -9.75 -8.00 13.57
N ARG A 89 -10.44 -9.02 14.09
CA ARG A 89 -11.64 -9.60 13.50
C ARG A 89 -12.77 -8.58 13.36
N LEU A 90 -13.16 -7.93 14.47
CA LEU A 90 -14.32 -7.03 14.47
C LEU A 90 -14.00 -5.75 13.72
N THR A 91 -12.81 -5.18 13.92
CA THR A 91 -12.38 -3.95 13.25
C THR A 91 -12.40 -4.11 11.73
N GLU A 92 -11.83 -5.19 11.21
CA GLU A 92 -11.77 -5.42 9.77
C GLU A 92 -13.15 -5.67 9.16
N MET A 93 -13.94 -6.56 9.78
CA MET A 93 -15.28 -6.85 9.28
C MET A 93 -16.17 -5.60 9.25
N THR A 94 -16.13 -4.76 10.31
CA THR A 94 -16.91 -3.52 10.38
C THR A 94 -16.49 -2.54 9.29
N LEU A 95 -15.20 -2.37 9.09
CA LEU A 95 -14.72 -1.47 8.05
C LEU A 95 -15.05 -2.00 6.65
N MET A 96 -14.90 -3.29 6.38
CA MET A 96 -15.24 -3.86 5.07
C MET A 96 -16.73 -3.68 4.69
N MET A 97 -17.64 -3.49 5.66
CA MET A 97 -19.03 -3.11 5.34
C MET A 97 -19.11 -1.76 4.62
N PHE A 98 -18.26 -0.79 5.00
CA PHE A 98 -18.16 0.49 4.26
C PHE A 98 -17.66 0.27 2.82
N ALA A 99 -16.78 -0.70 2.59
CA ALA A 99 -16.34 -1.03 1.23
C ALA A 99 -17.48 -1.60 0.38
N ILE A 100 -18.36 -2.43 0.95
CA ILE A 100 -19.56 -2.92 0.25
C ILE A 100 -20.47 -1.76 -0.11
N VAL A 101 -20.82 -0.91 0.87
CA VAL A 101 -21.68 0.25 0.64
C VAL A 101 -21.07 1.17 -0.41
N GLY A 102 -19.76 1.43 -0.32
CA GLY A 102 -19.03 2.23 -1.29
C GLY A 102 -19.04 1.62 -2.71
N ALA A 103 -18.86 0.31 -2.83
CA ALA A 103 -18.91 -0.38 -4.12
C ALA A 103 -20.31 -0.35 -4.74
N LEU A 104 -21.36 -0.47 -3.94
CA LEU A 104 -22.75 -0.35 -4.40
C LEU A 104 -23.05 1.08 -4.85
N ILE A 105 -22.69 2.10 -4.06
CA ILE A 105 -22.85 3.51 -4.46
C ILE A 105 -22.11 3.77 -5.77
N PHE A 106 -20.88 3.27 -5.92
CA PHE A 106 -20.08 3.42 -7.13
C PHE A 106 -20.77 2.73 -8.32
N SER A 107 -21.29 1.52 -8.13
CA SER A 107 -21.98 0.75 -9.18
C SER A 107 -23.25 1.44 -9.71
N TRP A 108 -23.96 2.19 -8.87
CA TRP A 108 -25.20 2.90 -9.23
C TRP A 108 -24.98 4.39 -9.51
N ALA A 109 -23.74 4.84 -9.50
CA ALA A 109 -23.44 6.27 -9.69
C ALA A 109 -23.70 6.72 -11.13
N ASP A 110 -24.40 7.85 -11.26
CA ASP A 110 -24.64 8.55 -12.52
C ASP A 110 -23.98 9.94 -12.55
N ASP A 111 -23.34 10.34 -11.45
CA ASP A 111 -22.64 11.60 -11.31
C ASP A 111 -21.27 11.43 -10.65
N PHE A 112 -20.39 12.42 -10.84
CA PHE A 112 -19.02 12.42 -10.32
C PHE A 112 -18.98 12.39 -8.79
N THR A 113 -19.90 13.07 -8.12
CA THR A 113 -19.92 13.16 -6.64
C THR A 113 -20.19 11.81 -6.02
N SER A 114 -21.17 11.08 -6.54
CA SER A 114 -21.50 9.70 -6.09
C SER A 114 -20.34 8.74 -6.32
N LEU A 115 -19.63 8.85 -7.45
CA LEU A 115 -18.39 8.08 -7.68
C LEU A 115 -17.33 8.37 -6.62
N VAL A 116 -17.09 9.65 -6.31
CA VAL A 116 -16.10 10.06 -5.30
C VAL A 116 -16.48 9.54 -3.91
N ILE A 117 -17.74 9.68 -3.51
CA ILE A 117 -18.23 9.13 -2.23
C ILE A 117 -18.03 7.63 -2.16
N GLY A 118 -18.39 6.90 -3.23
CA GLY A 118 -18.15 5.47 -3.33
C GLY A 118 -16.67 5.11 -3.15
N ARG A 119 -15.76 5.85 -3.79
CA ARG A 119 -14.30 5.64 -3.68
C ARG A 119 -13.75 5.93 -2.28
N VAL A 120 -14.17 7.00 -1.64
CA VAL A 120 -13.79 7.31 -0.26
C VAL A 120 -14.24 6.18 0.67
N LEU A 121 -15.51 5.74 0.56
CA LEU A 121 -16.04 4.65 1.39
C LEU A 121 -15.32 3.31 1.14
N ILE A 122 -14.98 3.00 -0.11
CA ILE A 122 -14.16 1.82 -0.42
C ILE A 122 -12.80 1.94 0.25
N GLY A 123 -12.12 3.10 0.13
CA GLY A 123 -10.83 3.35 0.75
C GLY A 123 -10.87 3.20 2.29
N VAL A 124 -11.87 3.79 2.94
CA VAL A 124 -12.16 3.61 4.37
C VAL A 124 -12.33 2.12 4.69
N GLY A 125 -13.15 1.43 3.90
CA GLY A 125 -13.55 0.06 4.15
C GLY A 125 -12.42 -0.96 4.10
N VAL A 126 -11.44 -0.78 3.20
CA VAL A 126 -10.32 -1.71 3.04
C VAL A 126 -9.04 -1.27 3.76
N SER A 127 -9.08 -0.15 4.47
CA SER A 127 -7.89 0.44 5.13
C SER A 127 -7.28 -0.42 6.22
N ALA A 128 -8.06 -1.30 6.85
CA ALA A 128 -7.62 -2.16 7.93
C ALA A 128 -7.00 -3.49 7.47
N CYS A 129 -7.22 -3.94 6.21
CA CYS A 129 -6.95 -5.32 5.79
C CYS A 129 -5.52 -5.81 6.10
N LEU A 130 -4.49 -5.01 5.86
CA LEU A 130 -3.12 -5.40 6.16
C LEU A 130 -2.79 -5.30 7.64
N MET A 131 -3.22 -4.23 8.31
CA MET A 131 -2.92 -3.99 9.72
C MET A 131 -3.66 -4.98 10.63
N SER A 132 -4.89 -5.34 10.28
CA SER A 132 -5.65 -6.41 10.96
C SER A 132 -4.95 -7.75 10.83
N ALA A 133 -4.44 -8.08 9.64
CA ALA A 133 -3.70 -9.32 9.43
C ALA A 133 -2.45 -9.37 10.33
N PHE A 134 -1.62 -8.31 10.31
CA PHE A 134 -0.42 -8.26 11.15
C PHE A 134 -0.74 -8.29 12.64
N SER A 135 -1.79 -7.59 13.07
CA SER A 135 -2.27 -7.65 14.44
C SER A 135 -2.74 -9.08 14.80
N GLY A 136 -3.53 -9.70 13.92
CA GLY A 136 -4.01 -11.06 14.10
C GLY A 136 -2.88 -12.10 14.14
N PHE A 137 -1.89 -11.96 13.28
CA PHE A 137 -0.74 -12.89 13.25
C PHE A 137 0.05 -12.89 14.55
N ARG A 138 0.18 -11.73 15.22
CA ARG A 138 0.82 -11.65 16.55
C ARG A 138 0.09 -12.49 17.62
N TYR A 139 -1.24 -12.66 17.49
CA TYR A 139 -2.02 -13.44 18.45
C TYR A 139 -1.98 -14.94 18.17
N TRP A 140 -1.83 -15.35 16.91
CA TRP A 140 -2.06 -16.75 16.53
C TRP A 140 -0.85 -17.46 15.96
N PHE A 141 0.25 -16.75 15.66
CA PHE A 141 1.44 -17.35 15.06
C PHE A 141 2.71 -16.99 15.83
N PRO A 142 3.71 -17.91 15.86
CA PRO A 142 5.00 -17.64 16.48
C PRO A 142 5.75 -16.50 15.76
N ILE A 143 6.63 -15.85 16.53
CA ILE A 143 7.37 -14.65 16.06
C ILE A 143 8.27 -14.94 14.86
N ASP A 144 8.86 -16.12 14.79
CA ASP A 144 9.73 -16.59 13.71
C ASP A 144 9.03 -16.71 12.36
N ARG A 145 7.69 -16.87 12.34
CA ARG A 145 6.87 -16.96 11.12
C ARG A 145 6.30 -15.64 10.62
N GLN A 146 6.40 -14.58 11.39
CA GLN A 146 5.80 -13.28 11.03
C GLN A 146 6.30 -12.74 9.67
N GLY A 147 7.59 -12.91 9.36
CA GLY A 147 8.17 -12.51 8.08
C GLY A 147 7.61 -13.29 6.89
N GLN A 148 7.41 -14.60 7.05
CA GLN A 148 6.80 -15.45 6.00
C GLN A 148 5.33 -15.06 5.75
N LEU A 149 4.59 -14.81 6.84
CA LEU A 149 3.20 -14.37 6.74
C LEU A 149 3.07 -13.00 6.07
N ALA A 150 3.95 -12.06 6.39
CA ALA A 150 3.99 -10.76 5.74
C ALA A 150 4.26 -10.87 4.23
N SER A 151 5.23 -11.70 3.83
CA SER A 151 5.51 -11.97 2.41
C SER A 151 4.31 -12.62 1.73
N GLY A 152 3.66 -13.58 2.38
CA GLY A 152 2.44 -14.22 1.89
C GLY A 152 1.32 -13.20 1.66
N MET A 153 1.12 -12.24 2.57
CA MET A 153 0.13 -11.18 2.39
C MET A 153 0.42 -10.32 1.15
N LEU A 154 1.68 -9.95 0.91
CA LEU A 154 2.06 -9.19 -0.29
C LEU A 154 1.77 -9.97 -1.57
N ILE A 155 2.04 -11.29 -1.59
CA ILE A 155 1.74 -12.17 -2.72
C ILE A 155 0.23 -12.18 -3.00
N PHE A 156 -0.60 -12.42 -1.99
CA PHE A 156 -2.05 -12.42 -2.15
C PHE A 156 -2.60 -11.04 -2.51
N GLY A 157 -2.08 -9.97 -1.92
CA GLY A 157 -2.46 -8.61 -2.29
C GLY A 157 -2.17 -8.34 -3.77
N THR A 158 -0.94 -8.56 -4.22
CA THR A 158 -0.55 -8.30 -5.61
C THR A 158 -1.31 -9.19 -6.60
N SER A 159 -1.71 -10.41 -6.22
CA SER A 159 -2.58 -11.25 -7.06
C SER A 159 -3.96 -10.63 -7.28
N GLY A 160 -4.46 -9.80 -6.34
CA GLY A 160 -5.66 -8.97 -6.53
C GLY A 160 -5.49 -7.97 -7.68
N ALA A 161 -4.33 -7.30 -7.75
CA ALA A 161 -4.02 -6.41 -8.88
C ALA A 161 -3.89 -7.17 -10.22
N LEU A 162 -3.38 -8.40 -10.21
CA LEU A 162 -3.33 -9.24 -11.40
C LEU A 162 -4.74 -9.55 -11.95
N VAL A 163 -5.64 -9.97 -11.06
CA VAL A 163 -7.02 -10.33 -11.46
C VAL A 163 -7.79 -9.11 -11.97
N THR A 164 -7.55 -7.93 -11.43
CA THR A 164 -8.19 -6.69 -11.90
C THR A 164 -7.54 -6.07 -13.14
N SER A 165 -6.50 -6.67 -13.70
CA SER A 165 -5.91 -6.26 -14.98
C SER A 165 -6.62 -6.95 -16.16
N TRP A 166 -5.95 -7.84 -16.85
CA TRP A 166 -6.51 -8.51 -18.03
C TRP A 166 -7.76 -9.35 -17.76
N PRO A 167 -7.90 -10.12 -16.66
CA PRO A 167 -9.14 -10.88 -16.40
C PRO A 167 -10.39 -9.99 -16.27
N VAL A 168 -10.30 -8.84 -15.59
CA VAL A 168 -11.41 -7.89 -15.51
C VAL A 168 -11.69 -7.27 -16.88
N HIS A 169 -10.66 -6.91 -17.65
CA HIS A 169 -10.83 -6.41 -19.01
C HIS A 169 -11.62 -7.38 -19.90
N ALA A 170 -11.36 -8.68 -19.79
CA ALA A 170 -12.06 -9.70 -20.56
C ALA A 170 -13.58 -9.81 -20.21
N VAL A 171 -13.96 -9.47 -18.99
CA VAL A 171 -15.33 -9.51 -18.50
C VAL A 171 -16.07 -8.18 -18.69
N LEU A 172 -15.33 -7.09 -18.83
CA LEU A 172 -15.82 -5.73 -18.91
C LEU A 172 -16.85 -5.50 -20.03
N PRO A 173 -16.68 -6.04 -21.26
CA PRO A 173 -17.67 -5.89 -22.33
C PRO A 173 -19.04 -6.53 -22.04
N TYR A 174 -19.10 -7.49 -21.11
CA TYR A 174 -20.32 -8.23 -20.77
C TYR A 174 -21.04 -7.62 -19.56
N LEU A 175 -20.29 -7.17 -18.56
CA LEU A 175 -20.84 -6.66 -17.29
C LEU A 175 -20.82 -5.13 -17.20
N GLY A 176 -20.03 -4.45 -18.02
CA GLY A 176 -19.69 -3.05 -17.85
C GLY A 176 -18.99 -2.77 -16.53
N TRP A 177 -18.50 -1.58 -16.31
CA TRP A 177 -17.82 -1.18 -15.07
C TRP A 177 -18.78 -1.24 -13.85
N ARG A 178 -20.08 -0.97 -14.05
CA ARG A 178 -21.11 -1.07 -13.00
C ARG A 178 -21.24 -2.50 -12.49
N GLY A 179 -21.34 -3.47 -13.39
CA GLY A 179 -21.43 -4.89 -13.04
C GLY A 179 -20.16 -5.42 -12.38
N VAL A 180 -19.00 -4.94 -12.79
CA VAL A 180 -17.72 -5.27 -12.16
C VAL A 180 -17.70 -4.82 -10.70
N PHE A 181 -18.16 -3.58 -10.38
CA PHE A 181 -18.24 -3.11 -9.00
C PHE A 181 -19.29 -3.85 -8.17
N MET A 182 -20.41 -4.28 -8.77
CA MET A 182 -21.37 -5.17 -8.10
C MET A 182 -20.69 -6.51 -7.75
N GLY A 183 -19.92 -7.08 -8.66
CA GLY A 183 -19.14 -8.30 -8.43
C GLY A 183 -18.10 -8.11 -7.30
N MET A 184 -17.45 -6.95 -7.25
CA MET A 184 -16.52 -6.60 -6.17
C MET A 184 -17.23 -6.49 -4.81
N ALA A 185 -18.47 -5.96 -4.76
CA ALA A 185 -19.27 -5.94 -3.54
C ALA A 185 -19.58 -7.36 -3.06
N VAL A 186 -19.97 -8.27 -3.96
CA VAL A 186 -20.20 -9.69 -3.64
C VAL A 186 -18.91 -10.35 -3.14
N LEU A 187 -17.79 -10.13 -3.80
CA LEU A 187 -16.50 -10.67 -3.38
C LEU A 187 -16.09 -10.16 -1.99
N THR A 188 -16.39 -8.90 -1.68
CA THR A 188 -16.17 -8.31 -0.35
C THR A 188 -17.06 -8.97 0.71
N CYS A 189 -18.33 -9.25 0.40
CA CYS A 189 -19.21 -10.01 1.27
C CYS A 189 -18.64 -11.41 1.57
N LEU A 190 -18.16 -12.12 0.55
CA LEU A 190 -17.54 -13.44 0.72
C LEU A 190 -16.28 -13.35 1.59
N ALA A 191 -15.47 -12.31 1.44
CA ALA A 191 -14.30 -12.09 2.29
C ALA A 191 -14.70 -11.84 3.76
N ILE A 192 -15.76 -11.06 4.03
CA ILE A 192 -16.30 -10.87 5.38
C ILE A 192 -16.78 -12.19 5.98
N ILE A 193 -17.50 -13.01 5.21
CA ILE A 193 -17.93 -14.36 5.63
C ILE A 193 -16.70 -15.23 5.96
N GLY A 194 -15.68 -15.16 5.09
CA GLY A 194 -14.39 -15.83 5.34
C GLY A 194 -13.73 -15.42 6.64
N LEU A 195 -13.69 -14.12 6.94
CA LEU A 195 -13.19 -13.59 8.22
C LEU A 195 -14.05 -14.06 9.41
N TYR A 196 -15.38 -14.06 9.24
CA TYR A 196 -16.30 -14.50 10.29
C TYR A 196 -16.12 -15.97 10.64
N VAL A 197 -16.00 -16.85 9.66
CA VAL A 197 -15.87 -18.31 9.84
C VAL A 197 -14.43 -18.72 10.16
N GLY A 198 -13.45 -18.06 9.55
CA GLY A 198 -12.04 -18.46 9.62
C GLY A 198 -11.30 -17.98 10.86
N LEU A 199 -11.72 -16.85 11.45
CA LEU A 199 -11.04 -16.28 12.59
C LEU A 199 -11.65 -16.78 13.92
N PRO A 200 -10.84 -17.31 14.85
CA PRO A 200 -11.35 -17.74 16.16
C PRO A 200 -11.88 -16.55 16.97
N VAL A 201 -12.96 -16.78 17.69
CA VAL A 201 -13.49 -15.80 18.65
C VAL A 201 -12.54 -15.76 19.85
N LYS A 202 -12.12 -14.57 20.27
CA LYS A 202 -11.32 -14.40 21.49
C LYS A 202 -12.05 -15.01 22.69
N THR A 203 -11.49 -16.03 23.31
CA THR A 203 -11.96 -16.55 24.60
C THR A 203 -11.56 -15.60 25.73
N LYS A 204 -12.30 -15.59 26.85
CA LYS A 204 -12.08 -14.69 27.99
C LYS A 204 -10.64 -14.74 28.56
N ALA A 205 -9.92 -15.87 28.39
CA ALA A 205 -8.53 -16.04 28.82
C ALA A 205 -7.55 -15.13 28.05
N SER A 206 -7.78 -14.88 26.76
CA SER A 206 -6.96 -13.96 25.94
C SER A 206 -7.14 -12.48 26.33
N LYS A 207 -8.24 -12.13 27.01
CA LYS A 207 -8.44 -10.76 27.53
C LYS A 207 -7.50 -10.45 28.71
N SER A 208 -7.11 -11.46 29.49
CA SER A 208 -6.24 -11.27 30.67
C SER A 208 -4.79 -10.97 30.25
N SER A 209 -4.26 -11.68 29.21
CA SER A 209 -2.92 -11.38 28.67
C SER A 209 -2.85 -10.00 27.97
N ALA A 210 -3.91 -9.63 27.24
CA ALA A 210 -3.98 -8.30 26.62
C ALA A 210 -4.06 -7.16 27.65
N LEU A 211 -4.64 -7.42 28.84
CA LEU A 211 -4.71 -6.46 29.94
C LEU A 211 -3.37 -6.30 30.69
N ILE A 212 -2.49 -7.30 30.59
CA ILE A 212 -1.14 -7.22 31.17
C ILE A 212 -0.24 -6.38 30.24
N ASP A 213 -0.30 -6.61 28.93
CA ASP A 213 0.42 -5.79 27.94
C ASP A 213 -0.11 -4.34 27.89
N THR A 214 -1.41 -4.10 28.15
CA THR A 214 -2.00 -2.75 28.21
C THR A 214 -1.72 -2.02 29.53
N LYS A 215 -1.28 -2.72 30.59
CA LYS A 215 -0.83 -2.05 31.82
C LYS A 215 0.61 -1.55 31.74
N GLU A 216 1.46 -2.16 30.88
CA GLU A 216 2.78 -1.63 30.56
C GLU A 216 2.71 -0.54 29.43
N SER A 217 1.74 -0.65 28.53
CA SER A 217 1.36 0.45 27.62
C SER A 217 0.28 1.24 28.30
N GLY A 218 0.65 2.23 29.11
CA GLY A 218 -0.28 3.14 29.77
C GLY A 218 -1.39 3.58 28.81
N THR A 219 -2.62 3.71 29.28
CA THR A 219 -3.80 4.20 28.55
C THR A 219 -3.39 5.35 27.65
N THR A 220 -3.08 5.03 26.37
CA THR A 220 -2.67 6.05 25.41
C THR A 220 -3.91 6.84 25.02
N ASN A 221 -4.24 7.85 25.83
CA ASN A 221 -5.03 8.97 25.33
C ASN A 221 -4.32 9.45 24.06
N PHE A 222 -5.05 9.53 22.94
CA PHE A 222 -4.53 10.10 21.71
C PHE A 222 -3.98 11.49 22.05
N SER A 223 -2.64 11.62 22.03
CA SER A 223 -1.97 12.89 22.25
C SER A 223 -1.09 13.20 21.04
N TRP A 224 -1.31 14.34 20.44
CA TRP A 224 -0.43 14.86 19.39
C TRP A 224 1.03 14.96 19.85
N ALA A 225 1.25 15.20 21.15
CA ALA A 225 2.60 15.22 21.74
C ALA A 225 3.36 13.93 21.51
N SER A 226 2.67 12.77 21.44
CA SER A 226 3.30 11.47 21.21
C SER A 226 3.82 11.25 19.78
N TYR A 227 3.41 12.08 18.81
CA TYR A 227 3.91 12.08 17.43
C TYR A 227 5.04 13.08 17.19
N LYS A 228 5.22 14.04 18.11
CA LYS A 228 6.27 15.07 18.02
C LYS A 228 7.68 14.48 17.79
N PRO A 229 8.12 13.44 18.54
CA PRO A 229 9.45 12.86 18.32
C PRO A 229 9.65 12.29 16.92
N ILE A 230 8.58 11.80 16.27
CA ILE A 230 8.64 11.27 14.90
C ILE A 230 8.74 12.43 13.90
N LEU A 231 7.87 13.43 14.04
CA LEU A 231 7.77 14.56 13.12
C LEU A 231 8.95 15.55 13.22
N THR A 232 9.68 15.55 14.33
CA THR A 232 10.92 16.36 14.49
C THR A 232 12.19 15.60 14.12
N ASN A 233 12.08 14.29 13.84
CA ASN A 233 13.24 13.45 13.58
C ASN A 233 13.77 13.65 12.15
N ALA A 234 15.09 13.89 12.05
CA ALA A 234 15.77 14.12 10.78
C ALA A 234 15.72 12.92 9.82
N PHE A 235 15.83 11.68 10.35
CA PHE A 235 15.76 10.48 9.52
C PHE A 235 14.37 10.28 8.93
N PHE A 236 13.30 10.62 9.65
CA PHE A 236 11.93 10.59 9.12
C PHE A 236 11.80 11.53 7.91
N TRP A 237 12.27 12.77 8.00
CA TRP A 237 12.21 13.75 6.90
C TRP A 237 13.14 13.42 5.74
N ARG A 238 14.25 12.72 6.02
CA ARG A 238 15.10 12.15 4.96
C ARG A 238 14.33 11.11 4.13
N MET A 239 13.57 10.24 4.78
CA MET A 239 12.84 9.15 4.14
C MET A 239 11.47 9.57 3.59
N PHE A 240 10.93 10.71 4.04
CA PHE A 240 9.61 11.20 3.65
C PHE A 240 9.42 11.33 2.13
N PRO A 241 10.30 11.97 1.36
CA PRO A 241 10.15 12.09 -0.09
C PRO A 241 10.17 10.73 -0.80
N ILE A 242 10.94 9.77 -0.28
CA ILE A 242 10.96 8.40 -0.83
C ILE A 242 9.61 7.71 -0.62
N GLY A 243 9.01 7.85 0.56
CA GLY A 243 7.67 7.33 0.82
C GLY A 243 6.61 8.03 0.00
N ALA A 244 6.58 9.36 0.03
CA ALA A 244 5.53 10.15 -0.61
C ALA A 244 5.64 10.14 -2.14
N PHE A 245 6.77 10.52 -2.71
CA PHE A 245 6.89 10.75 -4.16
C PHE A 245 7.42 9.55 -4.93
N CYS A 246 8.33 8.74 -4.37
CA CYS A 246 8.79 7.54 -5.07
C CYS A 246 7.78 6.40 -4.89
N TYR A 247 7.46 6.00 -3.66
CA TYR A 247 6.55 4.86 -3.43
C TYR A 247 5.08 5.25 -3.67
N GLY A 248 4.61 6.38 -3.13
CA GLY A 248 3.25 6.87 -3.36
C GLY A 248 3.00 7.15 -4.85
N GLY A 249 3.95 7.78 -5.52
CA GLY A 249 3.86 8.02 -6.94
C GLY A 249 3.96 6.76 -7.80
N PHE A 250 4.77 5.77 -7.41
CA PHE A 250 4.73 4.44 -8.04
C PHE A 250 3.32 3.83 -7.97
N ILE A 251 2.65 3.94 -6.81
CA ILE A 251 1.27 3.49 -6.66
C ILE A 251 0.35 4.24 -7.64
N ALA A 252 0.51 5.55 -7.80
CA ALA A 252 -0.29 6.34 -8.73
C ALA A 252 -0.13 5.89 -10.19
N ILE A 253 1.10 5.58 -10.61
CA ILE A 253 1.38 5.04 -11.95
C ILE A 253 0.75 3.65 -12.10
N GLN A 254 1.02 2.74 -11.16
CA GLN A 254 0.55 1.35 -11.20
C GLN A 254 -0.98 1.25 -11.23
N THR A 255 -1.66 2.08 -10.44
CA THR A 255 -3.10 1.90 -10.19
C THR A 255 -3.99 2.73 -11.11
N LEU A 256 -3.41 3.69 -11.86
CA LEU A 256 -4.16 4.49 -12.82
C LEU A 256 -3.35 4.86 -14.06
N TRP A 257 -2.28 5.66 -13.93
CA TRP A 257 -1.75 6.43 -15.06
C TRP A 257 -1.01 5.61 -16.11
N LEU A 258 -0.54 4.42 -15.79
CA LEU A 258 0.12 3.53 -16.78
C LEU A 258 -0.86 3.14 -17.90
N GLY A 259 -2.12 2.82 -17.58
CA GLY A 259 -3.14 2.48 -18.58
C GLY A 259 -3.41 3.62 -19.57
N PRO A 260 -3.92 4.78 -19.12
CA PRO A 260 -4.14 5.96 -19.97
C PRO A 260 -2.91 6.43 -20.74
N TRP A 261 -1.71 6.29 -20.19
CA TRP A 261 -0.48 6.63 -20.91
C TRP A 261 -0.23 5.66 -22.07
N LEU A 262 -0.37 4.35 -21.85
CA LEU A 262 -0.19 3.36 -22.92
C LEU A 262 -1.20 3.56 -24.06
N THR A 263 -2.46 3.87 -23.75
CA THR A 263 -3.49 4.09 -24.77
C THR A 263 -3.39 5.44 -25.45
N SER A 264 -3.04 6.52 -24.70
CA SER A 264 -3.09 7.89 -25.24
C SER A 264 -1.77 8.37 -25.86
N VAL A 265 -0.62 7.83 -25.41
CA VAL A 265 0.71 8.24 -25.88
C VAL A 265 1.32 7.20 -26.81
N MET A 266 1.18 5.92 -26.48
CA MET A 266 1.71 4.82 -27.25
C MET A 266 0.69 4.20 -28.23
N GLU A 267 -0.57 4.66 -28.17
CA GLU A 267 -1.67 4.23 -29.04
C GLU A 267 -1.93 2.71 -29.02
N TYR A 268 -1.60 2.06 -27.89
CA TYR A 268 -1.91 0.63 -27.73
C TYR A 268 -3.41 0.41 -27.59
N SER A 269 -3.88 -0.71 -28.15
CA SER A 269 -5.27 -1.14 -27.95
C SER A 269 -5.57 -1.41 -26.47
N SER A 270 -6.84 -1.36 -26.09
CA SER A 270 -7.27 -1.67 -24.71
C SER A 270 -6.84 -3.07 -24.27
N ASP A 271 -6.88 -4.05 -25.19
CA ASP A 271 -6.47 -5.42 -24.89
C ASP A 271 -4.95 -5.50 -24.66
N SER A 272 -4.12 -4.92 -25.54
CA SER A 272 -2.66 -4.87 -25.35
C SER A 272 -2.27 -4.13 -24.08
N THR A 273 -2.95 -3.03 -23.78
CA THR A 273 -2.75 -2.26 -22.54
C THR A 273 -3.04 -3.12 -21.31
N SER A 274 -4.16 -3.83 -21.29
CA SER A 274 -4.56 -4.69 -20.18
C SER A 274 -3.60 -5.86 -19.98
N GLN A 275 -3.06 -6.44 -21.07
CA GLN A 275 -2.01 -7.46 -21.01
C GLN A 275 -0.72 -6.90 -20.42
N ILE A 276 -0.29 -5.69 -20.81
CA ILE A 276 0.91 -5.04 -20.24
C ILE A 276 0.71 -4.77 -18.76
N LEU A 277 -0.45 -4.27 -18.34
CA LEU A 277 -0.80 -4.07 -16.92
C LEU A 277 -0.78 -5.39 -16.14
N TYR A 278 -1.27 -6.47 -16.72
CA TYR A 278 -1.21 -7.80 -16.12
C TYR A 278 0.25 -8.25 -15.91
N TRP A 279 1.07 -8.21 -16.95
CA TRP A 279 2.47 -8.60 -16.86
C TRP A 279 3.29 -7.67 -15.98
N PHE A 280 2.99 -6.38 -15.94
CA PHE A 280 3.59 -5.43 -14.99
C PHE A 280 3.38 -5.87 -13.54
N ASN A 281 2.14 -6.23 -13.18
CA ASN A 281 1.84 -6.73 -11.84
C ASN A 281 2.43 -8.12 -11.56
N ALA A 282 2.51 -8.99 -12.57
CA ALA A 282 3.16 -10.30 -12.45
C ALA A 282 4.66 -10.17 -12.20
N VAL A 283 5.34 -9.28 -12.92
CA VAL A 283 6.77 -8.97 -12.74
C VAL A 283 7.00 -8.34 -11.37
N LEU A 284 6.14 -7.44 -10.92
CA LEU A 284 6.20 -6.85 -9.58
C LEU A 284 6.07 -7.91 -8.49
N LEU A 285 5.11 -8.84 -8.63
CA LEU A 285 4.94 -9.97 -7.73
C LEU A 285 6.19 -10.85 -7.69
N PHE A 286 6.73 -11.19 -8.84
CA PHE A 286 7.99 -11.94 -8.95
C PHE A 286 9.14 -11.21 -8.25
N ALA A 287 9.25 -9.89 -8.43
CA ALA A 287 10.27 -9.07 -7.79
C ALA A 287 10.14 -9.03 -6.25
N TYR A 288 8.92 -9.03 -5.70
CA TYR A 288 8.72 -9.16 -4.25
C TYR A 288 9.22 -10.52 -3.73
N VAL A 289 8.90 -11.60 -4.44
CA VAL A 289 9.40 -12.94 -4.10
C VAL A 289 10.92 -12.99 -4.21
N LEU A 290 11.49 -12.47 -5.29
CA LEU A 290 12.95 -12.40 -5.51
C LEU A 290 13.65 -11.64 -4.39
N ASN A 291 13.13 -10.48 -3.98
CA ASN A 291 13.69 -9.68 -2.88
C ASN A 291 13.75 -10.47 -1.56
N THR A 292 12.79 -11.36 -1.30
CA THR A 292 12.78 -12.20 -0.09
C THR A 292 14.02 -13.10 -0.02
N PHE A 293 14.50 -13.60 -1.15
CA PHE A 293 15.69 -14.44 -1.24
C PHE A 293 16.99 -13.64 -1.45
N LEU A 294 16.90 -12.52 -2.17
CA LEU A 294 18.05 -11.72 -2.54
C LEU A 294 18.61 -10.91 -1.35
N LEU A 295 17.75 -10.28 -0.55
CA LEU A 295 18.18 -9.40 0.55
C LEU A 295 19.08 -10.09 1.57
N PRO A 296 18.80 -11.32 2.06
CA PRO A 296 19.70 -12.01 2.97
C PRO A 296 21.08 -12.31 2.35
N GLN A 297 21.11 -12.60 1.04
CA GLN A 297 22.38 -12.87 0.33
C GLN A 297 23.21 -11.59 0.16
N LEU A 298 22.55 -10.46 -0.17
CA LEU A 298 23.21 -9.16 -0.25
C LEU A 298 23.76 -8.72 1.11
N SER A 299 22.99 -8.93 2.18
CA SER A 299 23.43 -8.64 3.55
C SER A 299 24.69 -9.44 3.93
N LYS A 300 24.77 -10.72 3.58
CA LYS A 300 25.98 -11.56 3.77
C LYS A 300 27.19 -11.03 3.00
N ARG A 301 26.99 -10.31 1.91
CA ARG A 301 28.05 -9.63 1.13
C ARG A 301 28.36 -8.21 1.58
N GLY A 302 27.83 -7.78 2.72
CA GLY A 302 28.05 -6.44 3.28
C GLY A 302 27.23 -5.32 2.62
N ILE A 303 26.23 -5.64 1.78
CA ILE A 303 25.34 -4.65 1.16
C ILE A 303 24.16 -4.44 2.08
N THR A 304 24.09 -3.24 2.69
CA THR A 304 22.97 -2.88 3.57
C THR A 304 21.66 -2.67 2.80
N THR A 305 20.53 -2.90 3.45
CA THR A 305 19.19 -2.65 2.87
C THR A 305 19.04 -1.21 2.38
N LEU A 306 19.62 -0.24 3.10
CA LEU A 306 19.60 1.16 2.68
C LEU A 306 20.38 1.39 1.37
N ARG A 307 21.55 0.78 1.22
CA ARG A 307 22.36 0.88 -0.01
C ARG A 307 21.65 0.22 -1.19
N TYR A 308 21.04 -0.95 -0.98
CA TYR A 308 20.25 -1.62 -2.01
C TYR A 308 19.07 -0.74 -2.44
N LEU A 309 18.30 -0.19 -1.49
CA LEU A 309 17.20 0.74 -1.79
C LEU A 309 17.69 1.95 -2.59
N THR A 310 18.83 2.54 -2.21
CA THR A 310 19.43 3.68 -2.94
C THR A 310 19.67 3.35 -4.42
N TRP A 311 20.26 2.19 -4.70
CA TRP A 311 20.50 1.77 -6.10
C TRP A 311 19.20 1.51 -6.86
N MET A 312 18.22 0.89 -6.21
CA MET A 312 16.93 0.59 -6.85
C MET A 312 16.12 1.86 -7.15
N ILE A 313 16.19 2.89 -6.30
CA ILE A 313 15.54 4.18 -6.60
C ILE A 313 16.19 4.82 -7.84
N ALA A 314 17.52 4.85 -7.90
CA ALA A 314 18.24 5.36 -9.08
C ALA A 314 17.86 4.59 -10.35
N ALA A 315 17.83 3.26 -10.28
CA ALA A 315 17.45 2.40 -11.40
C ALA A 315 16.00 2.67 -11.85
N ALA A 316 15.07 2.82 -10.89
CA ALA A 316 13.67 3.13 -11.18
C ALA A 316 13.53 4.47 -11.93
N LEU A 317 14.24 5.52 -11.50
CA LEU A 317 14.24 6.82 -12.19
C LEU A 317 14.76 6.70 -13.62
N VAL A 318 15.85 5.95 -13.83
CA VAL A 318 16.41 5.72 -15.17
C VAL A 318 15.42 4.92 -16.04
N PHE A 319 14.86 3.83 -15.56
CA PHE A 319 13.93 3.01 -16.33
C PHE A 319 12.63 3.77 -16.66
N GLN A 320 12.15 4.58 -15.72
CA GLN A 320 10.98 5.44 -15.96
C GLN A 320 11.29 6.51 -17.00
N ALA A 321 12.46 7.16 -16.95
CA ALA A 321 12.89 8.10 -17.97
C ALA A 321 13.02 7.42 -19.35
N CYS A 322 13.62 6.23 -19.42
CA CYS A 322 13.70 5.44 -20.66
C CYS A 322 12.30 5.13 -21.22
N ALA A 323 11.34 4.72 -20.35
CA ALA A 323 9.97 4.46 -20.77
C ALA A 323 9.28 5.69 -21.37
N PHE A 324 9.49 6.87 -20.80
CA PHE A 324 8.85 8.10 -21.28
C PHE A 324 9.47 8.64 -22.57
N TYR A 325 10.78 8.58 -22.74
CA TYR A 325 11.48 9.28 -23.81
C TYR A 325 11.88 8.38 -25.00
N LEU A 326 12.12 7.08 -24.79
CA LEU A 326 12.58 6.23 -25.90
C LEU A 326 11.45 5.75 -26.84
N ARG A 327 10.19 5.73 -26.40
CA ARG A 327 8.98 5.44 -27.21
C ARG A 327 9.13 4.35 -28.27
N SER A 328 9.85 3.29 -27.92
CA SER A 328 10.07 2.16 -28.82
C SER A 328 8.95 1.13 -28.71
N SER A 329 8.82 0.24 -29.67
CA SER A 329 7.93 -0.92 -29.59
C SER A 329 8.22 -1.82 -28.38
N TRP A 330 9.38 -1.67 -27.76
CA TRP A 330 9.83 -2.39 -26.56
C TRP A 330 9.61 -1.58 -25.25
N VAL A 331 8.79 -0.55 -25.26
CA VAL A 331 8.55 0.32 -24.09
C VAL A 331 8.09 -0.46 -22.86
N TRP A 332 7.36 -1.55 -23.05
CA TRP A 332 6.90 -2.43 -21.96
C TRP A 332 8.07 -3.05 -21.18
N VAL A 333 9.23 -3.26 -21.79
CA VAL A 333 10.44 -3.76 -21.09
C VAL A 333 10.90 -2.75 -20.03
N TRP A 334 10.91 -1.46 -20.36
CA TRP A 334 11.30 -0.41 -19.41
C TRP A 334 10.33 -0.33 -18.23
N TRP A 335 9.03 -0.50 -18.49
CA TRP A 335 8.03 -0.57 -17.44
C TRP A 335 8.19 -1.81 -16.55
N PHE A 336 8.58 -2.94 -17.07
CA PHE A 336 8.84 -4.15 -16.29
C PHE A 336 10.11 -4.00 -15.45
N LEU A 337 11.18 -3.40 -15.98
CA LEU A 337 12.39 -3.09 -15.22
C LEU A 337 12.10 -2.06 -14.13
N PHE A 338 11.26 -1.06 -14.41
CA PHE A 338 10.75 -0.12 -13.41
C PHE A 338 9.99 -0.83 -12.30
N ALA A 339 9.09 -1.76 -12.60
CA ALA A 339 8.37 -2.54 -11.59
C ALA A 339 9.31 -3.35 -10.69
N ILE A 340 10.34 -3.99 -11.28
CA ILE A 340 11.37 -4.72 -10.51
C ILE A 340 12.09 -3.79 -9.53
N ALA A 341 12.49 -2.62 -9.97
CA ALA A 341 13.17 -1.64 -9.13
C ALA A 341 12.26 -1.12 -8.01
N CYS A 342 11.00 -0.80 -8.36
CA CYS A 342 10.00 -0.28 -7.42
C CYS A 342 9.57 -1.31 -6.36
N ALA A 343 9.72 -2.61 -6.60
CA ALA A 343 9.49 -3.63 -5.59
C ALA A 343 10.33 -3.45 -4.32
N SER A 344 11.45 -2.71 -4.41
CA SER A 344 12.28 -2.37 -3.25
C SER A 344 11.68 -1.26 -2.36
N TYR A 345 10.72 -0.47 -2.86
CA TYR A 345 10.20 0.69 -2.12
C TYR A 345 9.50 0.33 -0.81
N VAL A 346 8.94 -0.88 -0.71
CA VAL A 346 8.38 -1.40 0.54
C VAL A 346 9.41 -1.44 1.68
N LEU A 347 10.71 -1.55 1.35
CA LEU A 347 11.80 -1.57 2.32
C LEU A 347 11.97 -0.22 3.01
N ALA A 348 11.59 0.88 2.38
CA ALA A 348 11.67 2.21 2.96
C ALA A 348 10.85 2.29 4.27
N GLN A 349 9.63 1.74 4.28
CA GLN A 349 8.80 1.67 5.48
C GLN A 349 9.46 0.83 6.58
N SER A 350 10.01 -0.32 6.23
CA SER A 350 10.71 -1.19 7.20
C SER A 350 11.92 -0.48 7.80
N LEU A 351 12.71 0.25 7.00
CA LEU A 351 13.87 1.02 7.46
C LEU A 351 13.45 2.13 8.43
N VAL A 352 12.37 2.85 8.12
CA VAL A 352 11.86 3.90 9.01
C VAL A 352 11.39 3.33 10.33
N VAL A 353 10.59 2.25 10.29
CA VAL A 353 10.06 1.62 11.51
C VAL A 353 11.17 1.04 12.39
N THR A 354 12.20 0.44 11.80
CA THR A 354 13.31 -0.16 12.57
C THR A 354 14.30 0.85 13.12
N TYR A 355 14.30 2.08 12.62
CA TYR A 355 15.15 3.17 13.11
C TYR A 355 14.68 3.68 14.48
N PHE A 356 13.39 3.67 14.75
CA PHE A 356 12.82 4.14 16.01
C PHE A 356 12.73 3.02 17.06
N PRO A 357 12.70 3.35 18.38
CA PRO A 357 12.45 2.40 19.45
C PRO A 357 11.17 1.59 19.23
N LYS A 358 11.12 0.36 19.73
CA LYS A 358 9.98 -0.56 19.54
C LYS A 358 8.65 0.02 20.05
N SER A 359 8.69 0.83 21.10
CA SER A 359 7.53 1.55 21.67
C SER A 359 6.85 2.51 20.68
N PHE A 360 7.60 3.02 19.68
CA PHE A 360 7.09 3.91 18.64
C PHE A 360 6.68 3.21 17.34
N SER A 361 6.98 1.91 17.17
CA SER A 361 6.87 1.20 15.89
C SER A 361 5.49 1.34 15.22
N GLY A 362 4.40 1.26 15.96
CA GLY A 362 3.04 1.45 15.44
C GLY A 362 2.79 2.87 14.93
N ARG A 363 3.18 3.89 15.73
CA ARG A 363 2.99 5.30 15.39
C ARG A 363 3.86 5.71 14.20
N VAL A 364 5.10 5.26 14.15
CA VAL A 364 6.02 5.49 13.02
C VAL A 364 5.46 4.87 11.74
N SER A 365 5.00 3.62 11.82
CA SER A 365 4.41 2.91 10.68
C SER A 365 3.19 3.65 10.13
N THR A 366 2.27 4.07 10.98
CA THR A 366 1.06 4.79 10.56
C THR A 366 1.38 6.18 10.01
N THR A 367 2.33 6.91 10.61
CA THR A 367 2.77 8.24 10.13
C THR A 367 3.44 8.14 8.77
N TYR A 368 4.28 7.13 8.56
CA TYR A 368 4.95 6.92 7.27
C TYR A 368 3.98 6.45 6.19
N ASN A 369 3.01 5.59 6.54
CA ASN A 369 1.92 5.20 5.65
C ASN A 369 1.05 6.40 5.24
N LEU A 370 0.76 7.30 6.18
CA LEU A 370 0.03 8.53 5.86
C LEU A 370 0.80 9.38 4.83
N ALA A 371 2.12 9.53 5.00
CA ALA A 371 2.96 10.24 4.02
C ALA A 371 2.91 9.57 2.64
N LEU A 372 2.97 8.24 2.58
CA LEU A 372 2.89 7.44 1.36
C LEU A 372 1.55 7.66 0.65
N PHE A 373 0.43 7.54 1.36
CA PHE A 373 -0.90 7.68 0.75
C PHE A 373 -1.25 9.11 0.39
N MET A 374 -0.75 10.09 1.16
CA MET A 374 -0.83 11.50 0.79
C MET A 374 -0.05 11.78 -0.50
N GLY A 375 1.14 11.20 -0.64
CA GLY A 375 1.94 11.27 -1.86
C GLY A 375 1.20 10.63 -3.04
N ALA A 376 0.63 9.43 -2.86
CA ALA A 376 -0.17 8.78 -3.88
C ALA A 376 -1.38 9.64 -4.31
N PHE A 377 -2.09 10.25 -3.35
CA PHE A 377 -3.18 11.19 -3.61
C PHE A 377 -2.70 12.37 -4.46
N LEU A 378 -1.66 13.06 -4.00
CA LEU A 378 -1.15 14.27 -4.67
C LEU A 378 -0.63 13.98 -6.09
N VAL A 379 0.12 12.89 -6.26
CA VAL A 379 0.67 12.52 -7.57
C VAL A 379 -0.46 12.08 -8.50
N GLN A 380 -1.42 11.31 -8.01
CA GLN A 380 -2.52 10.80 -8.83
C GLN A 380 -3.42 11.92 -9.36
N TRP A 381 -3.82 12.83 -8.48
CA TRP A 381 -4.60 14.01 -8.86
C TRP A 381 -3.77 15.01 -9.69
N GLY A 382 -2.54 15.27 -9.25
CA GLY A 382 -1.63 16.23 -9.87
C GLY A 382 -1.31 15.90 -11.33
N ILE A 383 -1.07 14.62 -11.66
CA ILE A 383 -0.85 14.21 -13.06
C ILE A 383 -2.09 14.54 -13.91
N GLY A 384 -3.30 14.20 -13.46
CA GLY A 384 -4.54 14.50 -14.18
C GLY A 384 -4.75 16.00 -14.39
N TYR A 385 -4.50 16.79 -13.34
CA TYR A 385 -4.58 18.25 -13.40
C TYR A 385 -3.60 18.85 -14.40
N LEU A 386 -2.35 18.39 -14.41
CA LEU A 386 -1.33 18.87 -15.37
C LEU A 386 -1.66 18.46 -16.81
N VAL A 387 -2.20 17.26 -17.03
CA VAL A 387 -2.64 16.82 -18.35
C VAL A 387 -3.75 17.72 -18.89
N ASP A 388 -4.75 18.04 -18.06
CA ASP A 388 -5.85 18.92 -18.47
C ASP A 388 -5.37 20.36 -18.75
N ILE A 389 -4.41 20.89 -17.97
CA ILE A 389 -3.77 22.18 -18.24
C ILE A 389 -3.13 22.17 -19.65
N GLY A 390 -2.37 21.12 -19.98
CA GLY A 390 -1.74 21.00 -21.29
C GLY A 390 -2.76 20.95 -22.43
N ILE A 391 -3.83 20.15 -22.28
CA ILE A 391 -4.91 20.04 -23.27
C ILE A 391 -5.63 21.39 -23.44
N ASN A 392 -5.95 22.07 -22.35
CA ASN A 392 -6.61 23.38 -22.39
C ASN A 392 -5.70 24.48 -22.99
N ALA A 393 -4.39 24.31 -22.91
CA ALA A 393 -3.40 25.16 -23.59
C ALA A 393 -3.25 24.85 -25.10
N GLY A 394 -4.03 23.89 -25.62
CA GLY A 394 -4.00 23.49 -27.03
C GLY A 394 -2.94 22.44 -27.39
N TRP A 395 -2.33 21.80 -26.40
CA TRP A 395 -1.34 20.76 -26.66
C TRP A 395 -2.01 19.43 -27.03
N SER A 396 -1.28 18.61 -27.80
CA SER A 396 -1.73 17.25 -28.04
C SER A 396 -1.80 16.46 -26.72
N ARG A 397 -2.68 15.45 -26.66
CA ARG A 397 -2.81 14.60 -25.47
C ARG A 397 -1.48 13.96 -25.08
N ALA A 398 -0.70 13.49 -26.06
CA ALA A 398 0.62 12.92 -25.82
C ALA A 398 1.58 13.94 -25.18
N SER A 399 1.66 15.17 -25.71
CA SER A 399 2.51 16.22 -25.15
C SER A 399 2.08 16.66 -23.75
N ALA A 400 0.78 16.66 -23.46
CA ALA A 400 0.26 16.95 -22.13
C ALA A 400 0.65 15.87 -21.11
N PHE A 401 0.59 14.59 -21.50
CA PHE A 401 1.10 13.49 -20.67
C PHE A 401 2.61 13.58 -20.44
N ASP A 402 3.39 13.93 -21.47
CA ASP A 402 4.84 14.08 -21.34
C ASP A 402 5.21 15.18 -20.34
N LEU A 403 4.52 16.32 -20.38
CA LEU A 403 4.72 17.37 -19.39
C LEU A 403 4.41 16.87 -17.98
N ALA A 404 3.22 16.28 -17.78
CA ALA A 404 2.76 15.85 -16.46
C ALA A 404 3.68 14.79 -15.85
N LEU A 405 4.06 13.79 -16.64
CA LEU A 405 4.94 12.71 -16.20
C LEU A 405 6.40 13.15 -16.10
N GLY A 406 6.84 14.10 -16.93
CA GLY A 406 8.14 14.75 -16.82
C GLY A 406 8.28 15.55 -15.53
N ILE A 407 7.27 16.35 -15.16
CA ILE A 407 7.21 17.07 -13.87
C ILE A 407 7.25 16.06 -12.71
N TYR A 408 6.47 14.99 -12.81
CA TYR A 408 6.48 13.95 -11.77
C TYR A 408 7.87 13.29 -11.63
N LEU A 409 8.55 12.98 -12.73
CA LEU A 409 9.91 12.45 -12.73
C LEU A 409 10.90 13.41 -12.05
N VAL A 410 10.78 14.71 -12.32
CA VAL A 410 11.59 15.74 -11.65
C VAL A 410 11.33 15.76 -10.15
N VAL A 411 10.06 15.70 -9.71
CA VAL A 411 9.71 15.67 -8.29
C VAL A 411 10.31 14.43 -7.60
N GLN A 412 10.27 13.26 -8.26
CA GLN A 412 10.93 12.05 -7.74
C GLN A 412 12.45 12.23 -7.65
N ALA A 413 13.07 12.79 -8.70
CA ALA A 413 14.51 13.01 -8.73
C ALA A 413 14.94 14.00 -7.64
N LEU A 414 14.20 15.08 -7.41
CA LEU A 414 14.44 16.01 -6.30
C LEU A 414 14.29 15.32 -4.94
N GLY A 415 13.29 14.47 -4.77
CA GLY A 415 13.12 13.66 -3.56
C GLY A 415 14.29 12.69 -3.34
N TYR A 416 14.80 12.09 -4.40
CA TYR A 416 15.97 11.23 -4.35
C TYR A 416 17.27 12.01 -4.03
N ILE A 417 17.46 13.17 -4.64
CA ILE A 417 18.59 14.06 -4.33
C ILE A 417 18.53 14.49 -2.86
N TRP A 418 17.37 14.91 -2.36
CA TRP A 418 17.17 15.21 -0.94
C TRP A 418 17.58 14.04 -0.04
N PHE A 419 17.13 12.83 -0.36
CA PHE A 419 17.50 11.62 0.38
C PHE A 419 19.02 11.41 0.43
N LEU A 420 19.75 11.69 -0.66
CA LEU A 420 21.19 11.53 -0.74
C LEU A 420 21.96 12.59 0.06
N ILE A 421 21.52 13.86 -0.01
CA ILE A 421 22.25 15.00 0.58
C ILE A 421 21.87 15.27 2.04
N SER A 422 20.64 14.89 2.47
CA SER A 422 20.12 15.20 3.81
C SER A 422 20.98 14.75 4.99
N PRO A 423 21.78 13.65 4.94
CA PRO A 423 22.69 13.30 6.02
C PRO A 423 23.76 14.37 6.31
N LYS A 424 24.05 15.24 5.35
CA LYS A 424 24.99 16.35 5.52
C LYS A 424 24.38 17.50 6.33
N PHE A 425 23.07 17.70 6.23
CA PHE A 425 22.34 18.77 6.93
C PHE A 425 21.77 18.32 8.27
N PHE A 426 21.48 17.05 8.39
CA PHE A 426 20.91 16.42 9.57
C PHE A 426 21.78 15.20 9.92
N PRO A 427 22.94 15.39 10.60
CA PRO A 427 23.72 14.27 11.07
C PRO A 427 22.82 13.39 11.94
N SER A 428 22.88 12.09 11.72
CA SER A 428 22.04 11.12 12.45
C SER A 428 22.27 11.32 13.94
N THR A 429 21.27 11.82 14.65
CA THR A 429 21.20 11.71 16.10
C THR A 429 21.42 10.24 16.45
N SER A 430 22.36 9.96 17.30
CA SER A 430 22.72 8.59 17.64
C SER A 430 21.51 7.88 18.25
N ILE A 431 21.41 6.56 18.04
CA ILE A 431 20.39 5.70 18.69
C ILE A 431 20.33 5.94 20.21
N ALA A 432 21.44 6.43 20.82
CA ALA A 432 21.54 6.83 22.23
C ALA A 432 20.61 8.00 22.59
N GLU A 433 20.43 9.02 21.74
CA GLU A 433 19.53 10.15 22.04
C GLU A 433 18.06 9.75 21.92
N CYS A 434 17.73 8.76 21.08
CA CYS A 434 16.38 8.19 21.06
C CYS A 434 16.08 7.34 22.30
N GLN A 435 17.11 6.78 22.96
CA GLN A 435 16.96 6.01 24.22
C GLN A 435 16.81 6.92 25.44
N GLU A 436 17.26 8.16 25.40
CA GLU A 436 17.01 9.15 26.46
C GLU A 436 15.56 9.63 26.46
N LEU A 437 14.89 9.67 25.29
CA LEU A 437 13.46 9.99 25.18
C LEU A 437 12.53 8.89 25.75
N GLU A 438 13.04 7.71 26.08
CA GLU A 438 12.30 6.65 26.79
C GLU A 438 12.27 6.86 28.31
N LYS A 439 13.06 7.81 28.84
CA LYS A 439 13.20 8.03 30.29
C LYS A 439 12.40 9.21 30.83
N ASP A 440 11.86 10.06 29.94
CA ASP A 440 10.97 11.16 30.23
C ASP A 440 9.51 10.78 29.85
#